data_47c9ab807f4f6c8d545528bac0667af3
#
_entry.id   47c9ab807f4f6c8d545528bac0667af3
#
_cell.length_a   1.000
_cell.length_b   1.000
_cell.length_c   1.000
_cell.angle_alpha   90.00
_cell.angle_beta   90.00
_cell.angle_gamma   90.00
#
_symmetry.space_group_name_H-M   'P 1'
#
loop_
_entity.id
_entity.type
_entity.pdbx_description
1 polymer ?
#
loop_
_entity_poly.entity_id
_entity_poly.type
_entity_poly.pdbx_seq_one_letter_code
_entity_poly.pdbx_strand_id
1 'polypeptide(L)'
;MKKILIFYLFIINTVGYSQDKGKIIDDFAAKGKELWQIPGMSVVVVENDSTIFKSTYGVKNYFTREEVDNKTVFSMASTTKAFIGMGLGILVDRDSIGWNDKVVDYLPDFKLSDSYITNDARVKDLLTHNLGIGNEDRLWTTDSTSIDELLFNFSKSKRKYPLRGGYTYQNICLLYTSPSPRD
;
A
#
# COMPACT_ATOMS: atom_id res chain seq x y z
N MET A 1 54.24 24.77 22.63
CA MET A 1 53.48 25.24 21.44
C MET A 1 53.22 24.16 20.39
N LYS A 2 54.11 23.19 20.14
CA LYS A 2 53.88 22.12 19.15
C LYS A 2 52.72 21.15 19.45
N LYS A 3 52.36 20.90 20.71
CA LYS A 3 51.30 19.97 21.11
C LYS A 3 49.88 20.51 20.87
N ILE A 4 49.69 21.81 20.90
CA ILE A 4 48.37 22.48 20.66
C ILE A 4 48.01 22.45 19.17
N LEU A 5 49.00 22.57 18.30
CA LEU A 5 48.81 22.57 16.84
C LEU A 5 48.30 21.19 16.34
N ILE A 6 48.79 20.09 16.95
CA ILE A 6 48.33 18.72 16.57
C ILE A 6 46.89 18.47 17.01
N PHE A 7 46.46 19.03 18.14
CA PHE A 7 45.08 18.90 18.61
C PHE A 7 44.07 19.64 17.72
N TYR A 8 44.44 20.82 17.22
CA TYR A 8 43.63 21.58 16.25
C TYR A 8 43.53 20.90 14.91
N LEU A 9 44.58 20.25 14.40
CA LEU A 9 44.55 19.48 13.15
C LEU A 9 43.65 18.22 13.27
N PHE A 10 43.51 17.62 14.45
CA PHE A 10 42.67 16.46 14.68
C PHE A 10 41.17 16.85 14.73
N ILE A 11 40.83 18.03 15.25
CA ILE A 11 39.45 18.54 15.29
C ILE A 11 38.96 18.94 13.91
N ILE A 12 39.82 19.46 13.05
CA ILE A 12 39.46 19.87 11.69
C ILE A 12 39.14 18.65 10.79
N ASN A 13 39.79 17.49 11.05
CA ASN A 13 39.52 16.27 10.27
C ASN A 13 38.22 15.54 10.65
N THR A 14 37.61 15.85 11.81
CA THR A 14 36.35 15.21 12.21
C THR A 14 35.11 15.98 11.77
N VAL A 15 35.23 17.18 11.25
CA VAL A 15 34.12 18.02 10.77
C VAL A 15 33.80 17.79 9.27
N GLY A 16 34.63 16.98 8.58
CA GLY A 16 34.60 16.90 7.10
C GLY A 16 33.70 15.84 6.47
N TYR A 17 32.99 14.98 7.20
CA TYR A 17 32.27 13.83 6.62
C TYR A 17 30.85 13.60 7.09
N SER A 18 30.16 14.65 7.48
CA SER A 18 28.69 14.57 7.49
C SER A 18 28.18 15.02 6.13
N GLN A 19 28.19 14.12 5.14
CA GLN A 19 27.39 14.37 3.96
C GLN A 19 25.95 14.57 4.44
N ASP A 20 25.36 15.72 4.08
CA ASP A 20 24.00 16.02 4.41
C ASP A 20 23.09 14.96 3.77
N LYS A 21 22.60 14.01 4.59
CA LYS A 21 21.71 12.93 4.13
C LYS A 21 20.51 13.50 3.37
N GLY A 22 20.00 14.65 3.79
CA GLY A 22 18.91 15.34 3.13
C GLY A 22 19.26 15.71 1.69
N LYS A 23 20.44 16.29 1.48
CA LYS A 23 20.90 16.65 0.13
C LYS A 23 21.10 15.43 -0.77
N ILE A 24 21.64 14.34 -0.26
CA ILE A 24 21.83 13.09 -1.04
C ILE A 24 20.47 12.55 -1.50
N ILE A 25 19.49 12.51 -0.59
CA ILE A 25 18.13 12.04 -0.88
C ILE A 25 17.45 12.95 -1.90
N ASP A 26 17.61 14.27 -1.75
CA ASP A 26 17.04 15.27 -2.65
C ASP A 26 17.60 15.12 -4.08
N ASP A 27 18.92 15.06 -4.22
CA ASP A 27 19.60 14.88 -5.51
C ASP A 27 19.18 13.57 -6.19
N PHE A 28 19.05 12.48 -5.40
CA PHE A 28 18.61 11.17 -5.91
C PHE A 28 17.14 11.20 -6.37
N ALA A 29 16.25 11.80 -5.57
CA ALA A 29 14.83 11.92 -5.89
C ALA A 29 14.61 12.81 -7.13
N ALA A 30 15.28 13.95 -7.22
CA ALA A 30 15.18 14.87 -8.35
C ALA A 30 15.66 14.18 -9.65
N LYS A 31 16.79 13.47 -9.59
CA LYS A 31 17.31 12.70 -10.72
C LYS A 31 16.38 11.56 -11.12
N GLY A 32 15.83 10.84 -10.16
CA GLY A 32 14.84 9.78 -10.41
C GLY A 32 13.60 10.32 -11.11
N LYS A 33 13.05 11.45 -10.62
CA LYS A 33 11.93 12.13 -11.26
C LYS A 33 12.19 12.47 -12.72
N GLU A 34 13.39 13.00 -13.01
CA GLU A 34 13.78 13.37 -14.37
C GLU A 34 13.91 12.13 -15.28
N LEU A 35 14.68 11.12 -14.84
CA LEU A 35 14.93 9.89 -15.61
C LEU A 35 13.65 9.13 -15.96
N TRP A 36 12.70 9.07 -15.03
CA TRP A 36 11.42 8.36 -15.20
C TRP A 36 10.31 9.26 -15.74
N GLN A 37 10.60 10.53 -16.03
CA GLN A 37 9.64 11.52 -16.52
C GLN A 37 8.39 11.63 -15.64
N ILE A 38 8.57 11.56 -14.31
CA ILE A 38 7.48 11.64 -13.34
C ILE A 38 6.96 13.08 -13.29
N PRO A 39 5.67 13.35 -13.60
CA PRO A 39 5.17 14.72 -13.64
C PRO A 39 5.14 15.38 -12.27
N GLY A 40 4.77 14.64 -11.22
CA GLY A 40 4.69 15.14 -9.85
C GLY A 40 5.01 14.04 -8.84
N MET A 41 5.72 14.38 -7.78
CA MET A 41 6.19 13.43 -6.77
C MET A 41 6.29 14.09 -5.39
N SER A 42 6.01 13.33 -4.33
CA SER A 42 6.32 13.69 -2.95
C SER A 42 7.16 12.58 -2.32
N VAL A 43 8.20 12.97 -1.60
CA VAL A 43 9.12 12.04 -0.93
C VAL A 43 9.19 12.39 0.55
N VAL A 44 9.02 11.39 1.40
CA VAL A 44 9.24 11.48 2.85
C VAL A 44 10.14 10.33 3.28
N VAL A 45 11.14 10.62 4.08
CA VAL A 45 11.99 9.60 4.71
C VAL A 45 11.87 9.72 6.22
N VAL A 46 11.56 8.61 6.86
CA VAL A 46 11.44 8.48 8.31
C VAL A 46 12.54 7.56 8.82
N GLU A 47 13.27 7.99 9.83
CA GLU A 47 14.29 7.23 10.52
C GLU A 47 14.08 7.37 12.04
N ASN A 48 13.97 6.24 12.77
CA ASN A 48 13.74 6.23 14.22
C ASN A 48 12.55 7.14 14.64
N ASP A 49 11.39 6.95 14.02
CA ASP A 49 10.15 7.70 14.27
C ASP A 49 10.23 9.21 14.00
N SER A 50 11.29 9.67 13.36
CA SER A 50 11.49 11.09 13.02
C SER A 50 11.57 11.28 11.51
N THR A 51 10.87 12.29 10.99
CA THR A 51 11.00 12.69 9.58
C THR A 51 12.34 13.37 9.39
N ILE A 52 13.27 12.72 8.68
CA ILE A 52 14.60 13.25 8.38
C ILE A 52 14.67 13.95 7.02
N PHE A 53 13.69 13.71 6.15
CA PHE A 53 13.59 14.36 4.85
C PHE A 53 12.13 14.42 4.40
N LYS A 54 11.74 15.55 3.79
CA LYS A 54 10.45 15.73 3.14
C LYS A 54 10.61 16.75 2.02
N SER A 55 10.20 16.36 0.80
CA SER A 55 10.25 17.27 -0.36
C SER A 55 9.14 16.91 -1.36
N THR A 56 8.79 17.90 -2.18
CA THR A 56 7.80 17.79 -3.25
C THR A 56 8.41 18.26 -4.55
N TYR A 57 8.04 17.63 -5.68
CA TYR A 57 8.63 17.89 -6.97
C TYR A 57 7.57 17.90 -8.07
N GLY A 58 7.74 18.82 -9.02
CA GLY A 58 6.95 18.87 -10.24
C GLY A 58 5.51 19.35 -10.04
N VAL A 59 4.59 18.86 -10.88
CA VAL A 59 3.24 19.41 -10.99
C VAL A 59 2.18 18.35 -10.71
N LYS A 60 1.10 18.73 -10.01
CA LYS A 60 -0.08 17.89 -9.77
C LYS A 60 -1.08 17.96 -10.93
N ASN A 61 -0.97 18.99 -11.77
CA ASN A 61 -1.75 19.13 -12.99
C ASN A 61 -0.83 19.50 -14.16
N TYR A 62 -0.79 18.63 -15.15
CA TYR A 62 0.09 18.80 -16.31
C TYR A 62 -0.30 20.02 -17.18
N PHE A 63 -1.59 20.30 -17.29
CA PHE A 63 -2.10 21.37 -18.16
C PHE A 63 -2.00 22.76 -17.50
N THR A 64 -2.39 22.87 -16.24
CA THR A 64 -2.36 24.14 -15.50
C THR A 64 -0.99 24.43 -14.91
N ARG A 65 -0.07 23.47 -14.90
CA ARG A 65 1.26 23.56 -14.30
C ARG A 65 1.25 23.84 -12.79
N GLU A 66 0.14 23.54 -12.13
CA GLU A 66 0.00 23.70 -10.69
C GLU A 66 0.96 22.75 -9.97
N GLU A 67 1.80 23.30 -9.09
CA GLU A 67 2.87 22.56 -8.41
C GLU A 67 2.35 21.58 -7.36
N VAL A 68 3.10 20.49 -7.16
CA VAL A 68 2.90 19.57 -6.02
C VAL A 68 3.34 20.29 -4.75
N ASP A 69 2.50 20.26 -3.75
CA ASP A 69 2.74 20.82 -2.41
C ASP A 69 2.53 19.78 -1.29
N ASN A 70 2.73 20.21 -0.05
CA ASN A 70 2.55 19.38 1.13
C ASN A 70 1.09 18.95 1.40
N LYS A 71 0.13 19.50 0.68
CA LYS A 71 -1.31 19.18 0.79
C LYS A 71 -1.80 18.36 -0.39
N THR A 72 -0.98 18.17 -1.39
CA THR A 72 -1.32 17.38 -2.58
C THR A 72 -1.57 15.94 -2.19
N VAL A 73 -2.74 15.42 -2.54
CA VAL A 73 -3.17 14.06 -2.28
C VAL A 73 -2.80 13.17 -3.45
N PHE A 74 -2.19 12.04 -3.16
CA PHE A 74 -1.84 11.00 -4.13
C PHE A 74 -2.68 9.74 -3.87
N SER A 75 -3.13 9.08 -4.94
CA SER A 75 -3.75 7.76 -4.79
C SER A 75 -2.72 6.76 -4.27
N MET A 76 -3.07 6.07 -3.20
CA MET A 76 -2.22 5.05 -2.60
C MET A 76 -2.28 3.71 -3.33
N ALA A 77 -3.25 3.54 -4.23
CA ALA A 77 -3.46 2.31 -4.97
C ALA A 77 -3.36 1.08 -4.04
N SER A 78 -2.60 0.05 -4.45
CA SER A 78 -2.48 -1.19 -3.68
C SER A 78 -1.74 -1.10 -2.34
N THR A 79 -1.07 0.01 -2.02
CA THR A 79 -0.54 0.22 -0.66
C THR A 79 -1.65 0.36 0.38
N THR A 80 -2.88 0.70 -0.03
CA THR A 80 -4.09 0.66 0.81
C THR A 80 -4.32 -0.69 1.46
N LYS A 81 -3.90 -1.79 0.82
CA LYS A 81 -4.03 -3.15 1.38
C LYS A 81 -3.32 -3.33 2.72
N ALA A 82 -2.20 -2.64 2.93
CA ALA A 82 -1.49 -2.65 4.21
C ALA A 82 -2.34 -2.05 5.33
N PHE A 83 -3.08 -0.97 5.05
CA PHE A 83 -3.98 -0.35 6.03
C PHE A 83 -5.19 -1.23 6.33
N ILE A 84 -5.74 -1.92 5.33
CA ILE A 84 -6.83 -2.91 5.53
C ILE A 84 -6.31 -4.05 6.41
N GLY A 85 -5.14 -4.60 6.11
CA GLY A 85 -4.51 -5.65 6.92
C GLY A 85 -4.26 -5.20 8.36
N MET A 86 -3.80 -3.97 8.57
CA MET A 86 -3.62 -3.39 9.89
C MET A 86 -4.96 -3.20 10.63
N GLY A 87 -6.00 -2.73 9.94
CA GLY A 87 -7.34 -2.59 10.51
C GLY A 87 -7.90 -3.92 10.99
N LEU A 88 -7.79 -4.98 10.18
CA LEU A 88 -8.18 -6.34 10.59
C LEU A 88 -7.31 -6.84 11.75
N GLY A 89 -5.99 -6.56 11.75
CA GLY A 89 -5.10 -6.89 12.86
C GLY A 89 -5.56 -6.28 14.19
N ILE A 90 -5.99 -5.01 14.17
CA ILE A 90 -6.55 -4.33 15.36
C ILE A 90 -7.85 -5.01 15.85
N LEU A 91 -8.70 -5.47 14.92
CA LEU A 91 -9.92 -6.20 15.30
C LEU A 91 -9.60 -7.57 15.91
N VAL A 92 -8.56 -8.24 15.40
CA VAL A 92 -8.08 -9.51 15.99
C VAL A 92 -7.48 -9.29 17.37
N ASP A 93 -6.64 -8.26 17.56
CA ASP A 93 -6.06 -7.91 18.86
C ASP A 93 -7.12 -7.55 19.92
N ARG A 94 -8.30 -7.15 19.46
CA ARG A 94 -9.47 -6.85 20.31
C ARG A 94 -10.43 -8.02 20.49
N ASP A 95 -10.05 -9.20 20.06
CA ASP A 95 -10.89 -10.42 20.06
C ASP A 95 -12.25 -10.24 19.36
N SER A 96 -12.37 -9.25 18.46
CA SER A 96 -13.60 -8.99 17.69
C SER A 96 -13.78 -9.96 16.53
N ILE A 97 -12.67 -10.41 15.95
CA ILE A 97 -12.60 -11.42 14.89
C ILE A 97 -11.37 -12.30 15.07
N GLY A 98 -11.34 -13.48 14.47
CA GLY A 98 -10.15 -14.34 14.41
C GLY A 98 -9.61 -14.50 12.99
N TRP A 99 -8.29 -14.59 12.81
CA TRP A 99 -7.68 -14.85 11.50
C TRP A 99 -8.20 -16.13 10.83
N ASN A 100 -8.58 -17.13 11.66
CA ASN A 100 -9.06 -18.43 11.21
C ASN A 100 -10.58 -18.56 11.20
N ASP A 101 -11.30 -17.51 11.58
CA ASP A 101 -12.76 -17.53 11.55
C ASP A 101 -13.25 -17.51 10.11
N LYS A 102 -14.40 -18.09 9.87
CA LYS A 102 -15.00 -18.16 8.55
C LYS A 102 -15.54 -16.79 8.14
N VAL A 103 -15.35 -16.43 6.89
CA VAL A 103 -15.85 -15.15 6.35
C VAL A 103 -17.38 -15.07 6.45
N VAL A 104 -18.08 -16.17 6.21
CA VAL A 104 -19.55 -16.23 6.28
C VAL A 104 -20.12 -15.98 7.67
N ASP A 105 -19.34 -16.13 8.73
CA ASP A 105 -19.78 -15.84 10.10
C ASP A 105 -19.95 -14.33 10.35
N TYR A 106 -19.21 -13.50 9.58
CA TYR A 106 -19.26 -12.04 9.65
C TYR A 106 -19.97 -11.39 8.47
N LEU A 107 -19.92 -12.04 7.30
CA LEU A 107 -20.52 -11.60 6.05
C LEU A 107 -21.44 -12.70 5.50
N PRO A 108 -22.69 -12.80 5.97
CA PRO A 108 -23.62 -13.86 5.56
C PRO A 108 -23.88 -13.91 4.06
N ASP A 109 -23.77 -12.76 3.38
CA ASP A 109 -23.94 -12.63 1.92
C ASP A 109 -22.68 -12.97 1.12
N PHE A 110 -21.58 -13.31 1.79
CA PHE A 110 -20.34 -13.75 1.11
C PHE A 110 -20.62 -15.03 0.33
N LYS A 111 -20.45 -14.96 -0.98
CA LYS A 111 -20.73 -16.09 -1.87
C LYS A 111 -19.75 -16.12 -3.03
N LEU A 112 -19.23 -17.31 -3.32
CA LEU A 112 -18.44 -17.62 -4.50
C LEU A 112 -19.10 -18.77 -5.27
N SER A 113 -18.69 -18.99 -6.51
CA SER A 113 -19.25 -20.06 -7.37
C SER A 113 -18.99 -21.47 -6.83
N ASP A 114 -17.92 -21.64 -6.06
CA ASP A 114 -17.57 -22.87 -5.38
C ASP A 114 -18.07 -22.80 -3.92
N SER A 115 -19.03 -23.70 -3.59
CA SER A 115 -19.65 -23.73 -2.26
C SER A 115 -18.68 -24.15 -1.16
N TYR A 116 -17.68 -24.98 -1.47
CA TYR A 116 -16.64 -25.35 -0.51
C TYR A 116 -15.81 -24.11 -0.13
N ILE A 117 -15.37 -23.32 -1.12
CA ILE A 117 -14.61 -22.09 -0.86
C ILE A 117 -15.48 -21.11 -0.08
N THR A 118 -16.75 -20.93 -0.45
CA THR A 118 -17.69 -20.05 0.26
C THR A 118 -17.75 -20.38 1.74
N ASN A 119 -17.91 -21.67 2.08
CA ASN A 119 -18.13 -22.10 3.47
C ASN A 119 -16.85 -22.28 4.30
N ASP A 120 -15.65 -22.37 3.66
CA ASP A 120 -14.39 -22.59 4.36
C ASP A 120 -13.38 -21.43 4.21
N ALA A 121 -13.70 -20.40 3.41
CA ALA A 121 -12.87 -19.20 3.33
C ALA A 121 -12.76 -18.53 4.70
N ARG A 122 -11.54 -18.18 5.09
CA ARG A 122 -11.23 -17.55 6.38
C ARG A 122 -10.82 -16.10 6.19
N VAL A 123 -10.94 -15.29 7.23
CA VAL A 123 -10.57 -13.87 7.21
C VAL A 123 -9.18 -13.66 6.60
N LYS A 124 -8.18 -14.44 7.01
CA LYS A 124 -6.82 -14.37 6.45
C LYS A 124 -6.74 -14.67 4.95
N ASP A 125 -7.62 -15.53 4.42
CA ASP A 125 -7.57 -15.93 3.00
C ASP A 125 -7.91 -14.77 2.07
N LEU A 126 -8.72 -13.80 2.54
CA LEU A 126 -9.02 -12.58 1.81
C LEU A 126 -7.78 -11.68 1.63
N LEU A 127 -6.84 -11.72 2.58
CA LEU A 127 -5.60 -10.91 2.56
C LEU A 127 -4.45 -11.60 1.82
N THR A 128 -4.44 -12.93 1.80
CA THR A 128 -3.29 -13.71 1.33
C THR A 128 -3.38 -14.15 -0.13
N HIS A 129 -4.43 -13.71 -0.85
CA HIS A 129 -4.62 -13.97 -2.27
C HIS A 129 -4.65 -15.46 -2.66
N ASN A 130 -5.19 -16.31 -1.79
CA ASN A 130 -5.18 -17.77 -1.97
C ASN A 130 -6.55 -18.44 -1.93
N LEU A 131 -7.62 -17.68 -2.25
CA LEU A 131 -9.00 -18.19 -2.34
C LEU A 131 -9.22 -19.23 -3.46
N GLY A 132 -8.26 -19.45 -4.33
CA GLY A 132 -8.44 -20.35 -5.46
C GLY A 132 -9.14 -19.72 -6.67
N ILE A 133 -9.50 -18.46 -6.61
CA ILE A 133 -10.07 -17.68 -7.72
C ILE A 133 -8.93 -17.05 -8.52
N GLY A 134 -9.09 -16.99 -9.84
CA GLY A 134 -8.13 -16.33 -10.70
C GLY A 134 -8.16 -14.81 -10.60
N ASN A 135 -7.20 -14.15 -11.26
CA ASN A 135 -7.24 -12.70 -11.39
C ASN A 135 -8.47 -12.28 -12.20
N GLU A 136 -9.30 -11.44 -11.60
CA GLU A 136 -10.54 -10.94 -12.18
C GLU A 136 -10.52 -9.40 -12.31
N ASP A 137 -9.34 -8.81 -12.50
CA ASP A 137 -9.17 -7.35 -12.60
C ASP A 137 -10.03 -6.73 -13.72
N ARG A 138 -10.39 -7.49 -14.73
CA ARG A 138 -11.30 -7.03 -15.79
C ARG A 138 -12.66 -6.57 -15.25
N LEU A 139 -13.11 -7.11 -14.12
CA LEU A 139 -14.43 -6.77 -13.57
C LEU A 139 -14.49 -5.33 -13.05
N TRP A 140 -13.36 -4.72 -12.70
CA TRP A 140 -13.32 -3.36 -12.15
C TRP A 140 -12.59 -2.34 -13.05
N THR A 141 -11.94 -2.81 -14.10
CA THR A 141 -11.21 -1.93 -15.04
C THR A 141 -12.10 -1.41 -16.17
N THR A 142 -13.28 -1.99 -16.35
CA THR A 142 -14.24 -1.58 -17.37
C THR A 142 -15.45 -0.91 -16.71
N ASP A 143 -15.51 0.41 -16.84
CA ASP A 143 -16.63 1.28 -16.47
C ASP A 143 -17.25 1.22 -15.06
N SER A 144 -17.94 2.27 -14.69
CA SER A 144 -18.60 2.63 -13.45
C SER A 144 -19.53 1.57 -12.83
N THR A 145 -19.00 0.38 -12.57
CA THR A 145 -19.70 -0.72 -11.91
C THR A 145 -19.78 -0.43 -10.41
N SER A 146 -20.96 -0.55 -9.81
CA SER A 146 -21.10 -0.43 -8.36
C SER A 146 -20.35 -1.55 -7.63
N ILE A 147 -19.99 -1.34 -6.36
CA ILE A 147 -19.33 -2.37 -5.54
C ILE A 147 -20.18 -3.63 -5.46
N ASP A 148 -21.50 -3.50 -5.30
CA ASP A 148 -22.41 -4.64 -5.19
C ASP A 148 -22.45 -5.44 -6.50
N GLU A 149 -22.49 -4.79 -7.65
CA GLU A 149 -22.44 -5.44 -8.95
C GLU A 149 -21.08 -6.13 -9.17
N LEU A 150 -19.98 -5.48 -8.76
CA LEU A 150 -18.64 -6.04 -8.82
C LEU A 150 -18.53 -7.32 -8.00
N LEU A 151 -19.00 -7.30 -6.73
CA LEU A 151 -19.00 -8.46 -5.85
C LEU A 151 -19.93 -9.57 -6.39
N PHE A 152 -21.08 -9.21 -6.93
CA PHE A 152 -21.99 -10.16 -7.59
C PHE A 152 -21.34 -10.84 -8.80
N ASN A 153 -20.65 -10.09 -9.65
CA ASN A 153 -19.94 -10.65 -10.79
C ASN A 153 -18.75 -11.51 -10.35
N PHE A 154 -18.01 -11.06 -9.34
CA PHE A 154 -16.92 -11.83 -8.73
C PHE A 154 -17.41 -13.15 -8.13
N SER A 155 -18.59 -13.17 -7.52
CA SER A 155 -19.17 -14.39 -6.96
C SER A 155 -19.39 -15.50 -7.99
N LYS A 156 -19.44 -15.17 -9.30
CA LYS A 156 -19.60 -16.13 -10.41
C LYS A 156 -18.27 -16.63 -10.97
N SER A 157 -17.14 -16.06 -10.52
CA SER A 157 -15.81 -16.42 -11.01
C SER A 157 -15.47 -17.86 -10.69
N LYS A 158 -14.96 -18.59 -11.69
CA LYS A 158 -14.66 -20.01 -11.55
C LYS A 158 -13.39 -20.26 -10.75
N ARG A 159 -13.41 -21.30 -9.93
CA ARG A 159 -12.20 -21.80 -9.27
C ARG A 159 -11.15 -22.20 -10.30
N LYS A 160 -9.91 -21.78 -10.10
CA LYS A 160 -8.73 -22.15 -10.91
C LYS A 160 -7.82 -23.15 -10.23
N TYR A 161 -7.78 -23.15 -8.90
CA TYR A 161 -6.98 -24.08 -8.09
C TYR A 161 -7.67 -24.32 -6.74
N PRO A 162 -7.26 -25.31 -5.94
CA PRO A 162 -7.84 -25.55 -4.64
C PRO A 162 -7.69 -24.36 -3.70
N LEU A 163 -8.63 -24.17 -2.78
CA LEU A 163 -8.51 -23.20 -1.68
C LEU A 163 -7.15 -23.39 -0.98
N ARG A 164 -6.40 -22.32 -0.80
CA ARG A 164 -5.03 -22.31 -0.22
C ARG A 164 -4.00 -23.13 -1.02
N GLY A 165 -4.33 -23.61 -2.21
CA GLY A 165 -3.45 -24.44 -3.05
C GLY A 165 -2.62 -23.65 -4.07
N GLY A 166 -2.68 -22.31 -4.06
CA GLY A 166 -1.96 -21.46 -4.98
C GLY A 166 -2.08 -19.99 -4.63
N TYR A 167 -1.44 -19.14 -5.41
CA TYR A 167 -1.46 -17.70 -5.26
C TYR A 167 -1.94 -17.03 -6.55
N THR A 168 -2.92 -16.16 -6.44
CA THR A 168 -3.27 -15.22 -7.52
C THR A 168 -3.61 -13.88 -6.91
N TYR A 169 -2.84 -12.86 -7.26
CA TYR A 169 -3.11 -11.50 -6.81
C TYR A 169 -4.53 -11.08 -7.19
N GLN A 170 -5.30 -10.65 -6.20
CA GLN A 170 -6.71 -10.34 -6.36
C GLN A 170 -7.06 -9.04 -5.65
N ASN A 171 -7.59 -8.08 -6.40
CA ASN A 171 -8.00 -6.79 -5.85
C ASN A 171 -9.38 -6.87 -5.20
N ILE A 172 -10.29 -7.66 -5.76
CA ILE A 172 -11.72 -7.68 -5.38
C ILE A 172 -11.93 -8.30 -4.00
N CYS A 173 -11.12 -9.30 -3.60
CA CYS A 173 -11.26 -9.95 -2.29
C CYS A 173 -11.23 -8.95 -1.13
N LEU A 174 -10.45 -7.88 -1.25
CA LEU A 174 -10.31 -6.87 -0.20
C LEU A 174 -11.50 -5.91 -0.11
N LEU A 175 -12.37 -5.87 -1.12
CA LEU A 175 -13.61 -5.10 -1.04
C LEU A 175 -14.58 -5.69 -0.01
N TYR A 176 -14.51 -7.00 0.25
CA TYR A 176 -15.29 -7.63 1.33
C TYR A 176 -14.85 -7.15 2.72
N THR A 177 -13.61 -6.69 2.88
CA THR A 177 -13.04 -6.26 4.16
C THR A 177 -12.78 -4.76 4.23
N SER A 178 -12.96 -4.03 3.12
CA SER A 178 -12.76 -2.59 3.08
C SER A 178 -13.95 -1.88 3.72
N PRO A 179 -13.72 -0.94 4.65
CA PRO A 179 -14.75 -0.07 5.19
C PRO A 179 -15.09 1.05 4.18
N SER A 180 -15.24 0.71 2.90
CA SER A 180 -15.71 1.70 1.93
C SER A 180 -17.11 2.15 2.37
N PRO A 181 -17.40 3.45 2.47
CA PRO A 181 -18.75 3.90 2.69
C PRO A 181 -19.61 3.33 1.55
N ARG A 182 -20.55 2.52 1.92
CA ARG A 182 -21.66 2.14 1.04
C ARG A 182 -22.61 3.31 1.10
N ASP A 183 -22.51 4.21 0.14
CA ASP A 183 -23.49 5.26 -0.07
C ASP A 183 -24.78 4.68 -0.61
#